data_334f19116060d1677c6c40893ff34a0a
#
_entry.id   334f19116060d1677c6c40893ff34a0a
#
_cell.length_a   1.000
_cell.length_b   1.000
_cell.length_c   1.000
_cell.angle_alpha   90.00
_cell.angle_beta   90.00
_cell.angle_gamma   90.00
#
_symmetry.space_group_name_H-M   'P 1'
#
loop_
_entity.id
_entity.type
_entity.pdbx_description
1 polymer ?
#
loop_
_entity_poly.entity_id
_entity_poly.type
_entity_poly.pdbx_seq_one_letter_code
_entity_poly.pdbx_strand_id
1 'polypeptide(L)'
;IQNTIIKQINEHNLIIERYATQLSHANLIERRADVIDNIYKLMVELHEVVYTTIRPDYFGRPTPSIHMAYELALPKLDKFIEQYEKNKIYFSYETSQILSKFHYSAMKALNQARIASSTNENKSASINPELQKLFEEINGNMTKAREAVENEFRNILYTANIPKPSTN
;
A
#
# COMPACT_ATOMS: atom_id res chain seq x y z
N ILE A 1 48.74 1.96 33.87
CA ILE A 1 48.20 0.66 33.40
C ILE A 1 46.67 0.62 33.59
N GLN A 2 46.13 1.00 34.74
CA GLN A 2 44.68 0.94 35.02
C GLN A 2 43.84 1.88 34.09
N ASN A 3 44.31 3.10 33.84
CA ASN A 3 43.67 4.06 32.96
C ASN A 3 43.64 3.62 31.49
N THR A 4 44.63 2.85 31.05
CA THR A 4 44.73 2.34 29.69
C THR A 4 43.68 1.24 29.45
N ILE A 5 43.47 0.37 30.43
CA ILE A 5 42.48 -0.71 30.39
C ILE A 5 41.04 -0.14 30.35
N ILE A 6 40.77 0.85 31.22
CA ILE A 6 39.44 1.52 31.24
C ILE A 6 39.17 2.20 29.91
N LYS A 7 40.15 2.86 29.30
CA LYS A 7 40.00 3.47 27.98
C LYS A 7 39.69 2.44 26.90
N GLN A 8 40.38 1.31 26.87
CA GLN A 8 40.12 0.22 25.92
C GLN A 8 38.72 -0.38 26.07
N ILE A 9 38.26 -0.58 27.33
CA ILE A 9 36.89 -1.08 27.59
C ILE A 9 35.84 -0.09 27.07
N ASN A 10 36.01 1.20 27.30
CA ASN A 10 35.08 2.23 26.83
C ASN A 10 35.07 2.33 25.30
N GLU A 11 36.19 2.26 24.62
CA GLU A 11 36.28 2.23 23.17
C GLU A 11 35.57 0.98 22.59
N HIS A 12 35.76 -0.19 23.22
CA HIS A 12 35.13 -1.42 22.81
C HIS A 12 33.59 -1.35 22.97
N ASN A 13 33.09 -0.85 24.09
CA ASN A 13 31.69 -0.65 24.34
C ASN A 13 31.03 0.31 23.31
N LEU A 14 31.73 1.41 22.99
CA LEU A 14 31.27 2.37 21.99
C LEU A 14 31.16 1.72 20.59
N ILE A 15 32.08 0.83 20.24
CA ILE A 15 32.03 0.08 18.98
C ILE A 15 30.82 -0.86 18.98
N ILE A 16 30.59 -1.60 20.05
CA ILE A 16 29.42 -2.51 20.17
C ILE A 16 28.11 -1.75 20.04
N GLU A 17 27.96 -0.61 20.72
CA GLU A 17 26.77 0.23 20.63
C GLU A 17 26.52 0.74 19.21
N ARG A 18 27.56 1.16 18.51
CA ARG A 18 27.47 1.58 17.11
C ARG A 18 27.00 0.43 16.21
N TYR A 19 27.56 -0.78 16.36
CA TYR A 19 27.13 -1.94 15.58
C TYR A 19 25.68 -2.33 15.89
N ALA A 20 25.28 -2.34 17.14
CA ALA A 20 23.90 -2.64 17.55
C ALA A 20 22.91 -1.62 16.96
N THR A 21 23.24 -0.33 16.99
CA THR A 21 22.42 0.73 16.39
C THR A 21 22.32 0.58 14.87
N GLN A 22 23.42 0.26 14.19
CA GLN A 22 23.44 0.03 12.74
C GLN A 22 22.61 -1.16 12.34
N LEU A 23 22.73 -2.27 13.06
CA LEU A 23 21.95 -3.48 12.80
C LEU A 23 20.45 -3.24 13.03
N SER A 24 20.09 -2.54 14.10
CA SER A 24 18.71 -2.15 14.39
C SER A 24 18.13 -1.26 13.28
N HIS A 25 18.91 -0.32 12.76
CA HIS A 25 18.49 0.56 11.67
C HIS A 25 18.31 -0.22 10.35
N ALA A 26 19.25 -1.13 10.02
CA ALA A 26 19.16 -1.98 8.85
C ALA A 26 17.90 -2.88 8.90
N ASN A 27 17.62 -3.51 10.03
CA ASN A 27 16.43 -4.33 10.25
C ASN A 27 15.13 -3.53 10.10
N LEU A 28 15.12 -2.27 10.55
CA LEU A 28 13.96 -1.39 10.39
C LEU A 28 13.73 -1.02 8.93
N ILE A 29 14.79 -0.75 8.18
CA ILE A 29 14.72 -0.47 6.74
C ILE A 29 14.18 -1.68 5.98
N GLU A 30 14.73 -2.87 6.23
CA GLU A 30 14.29 -4.12 5.62
C GLU A 30 12.80 -4.38 5.90
N ARG A 31 12.39 -4.30 7.15
CA ARG A 31 10.99 -4.47 7.53
C ARG A 31 10.06 -3.45 6.88
N ARG A 32 10.50 -2.21 6.75
CA ARG A 32 9.73 -1.17 6.06
C ARG A 32 9.59 -1.47 4.57
N ALA A 33 10.65 -1.96 3.93
CA ALA A 33 10.61 -2.36 2.53
C ALA A 33 9.64 -3.53 2.30
N ASP A 34 9.66 -4.55 3.16
CA ASP A 34 8.74 -5.70 3.10
C ASP A 34 7.27 -5.28 3.25
N VAL A 35 7.00 -4.37 4.18
CA VAL A 35 5.65 -3.83 4.38
C VAL A 35 5.17 -3.08 3.15
N ILE A 36 6.00 -2.24 2.57
CA ILE A 36 5.65 -1.46 1.38
C ILE A 36 5.38 -2.38 0.19
N ASP A 37 6.23 -3.39 -0.04
CA ASP A 37 6.04 -4.38 -1.10
C ASP A 37 4.72 -5.15 -0.92
N ASN A 38 4.42 -5.60 0.30
CA ASN A 38 3.17 -6.31 0.60
C ASN A 38 1.93 -5.43 0.37
N ILE A 39 1.94 -4.19 0.84
CA ILE A 39 0.83 -3.24 0.64
C ILE A 39 0.66 -2.90 -0.85
N TYR A 40 1.75 -2.72 -1.59
CA TYR A 40 1.70 -2.49 -3.03
C TYR A 40 1.02 -3.64 -3.77
N LYS A 41 1.40 -4.90 -3.49
CA LYS A 41 0.77 -6.09 -4.08
C LYS A 41 -0.72 -6.17 -3.77
N LEU A 42 -1.10 -5.98 -2.52
CA LEU A 42 -2.50 -6.01 -2.10
C LEU A 42 -3.32 -4.88 -2.74
N MET A 43 -2.73 -3.70 -2.89
CA MET A 43 -3.36 -2.56 -3.56
C MET A 43 -3.62 -2.86 -5.04
N VAL A 44 -2.66 -3.45 -5.74
CA VAL A 44 -2.81 -3.84 -7.16
C VAL A 44 -3.89 -4.92 -7.30
N GLU A 45 -3.87 -5.96 -6.46
CA GLU A 45 -4.88 -7.02 -6.46
C GLU A 45 -6.30 -6.47 -6.19
N LEU A 46 -6.43 -5.56 -5.21
CA LEU A 46 -7.71 -4.93 -4.90
C LEU A 46 -8.20 -4.06 -6.07
N HIS A 47 -7.32 -3.26 -6.67
CA HIS A 47 -7.69 -2.44 -7.81
C HIS A 47 -8.20 -3.28 -8.98
N GLU A 48 -7.53 -4.38 -9.30
CA GLU A 48 -7.91 -5.26 -10.41
C GLU A 48 -9.33 -5.82 -10.23
N VAL A 49 -9.67 -6.33 -9.05
CA VAL A 49 -10.99 -6.90 -8.80
C VAL A 49 -12.08 -5.83 -8.74
N VAL A 50 -11.80 -4.66 -8.14
CA VAL A 50 -12.75 -3.54 -8.13
C VAL A 50 -12.94 -2.98 -9.53
N TYR A 51 -11.87 -2.81 -10.28
CA TYR A 51 -11.91 -2.40 -11.68
C TYR A 51 -12.80 -3.33 -12.51
N THR A 52 -12.64 -4.65 -12.36
CA THR A 52 -13.44 -5.65 -13.08
C THR A 52 -14.93 -5.57 -12.67
N THR A 53 -15.21 -5.23 -11.41
CA THR A 53 -16.58 -5.13 -10.88
C THR A 53 -17.36 -3.94 -11.45
N ILE A 54 -16.71 -2.81 -11.67
CA ILE A 54 -17.37 -1.54 -12.02
C ILE A 54 -17.01 -1.03 -13.43
N ARG A 55 -16.15 -1.73 -14.18
CA ARG A 55 -15.74 -1.26 -15.50
C ARG A 55 -16.91 -1.20 -16.46
N PRO A 56 -16.95 -0.17 -17.32
CA PRO A 56 -17.89 -0.11 -18.42
C PRO A 56 -17.63 -1.24 -19.44
N ASP A 57 -18.69 -1.78 -20.01
CA ASP A 57 -18.61 -2.91 -20.96
C ASP A 57 -18.27 -2.42 -22.39
N TYR A 58 -17.09 -1.81 -22.56
CA TYR A 58 -16.69 -1.20 -23.85
C TYR A 58 -16.18 -2.19 -24.91
N PHE A 59 -15.88 -3.46 -24.55
CA PHE A 59 -15.10 -4.32 -25.44
C PHE A 59 -15.74 -5.66 -25.77
N GLY A 60 -17.04 -5.86 -25.47
CA GLY A 60 -17.74 -7.11 -25.78
C GLY A 60 -17.13 -8.37 -25.14
N ARG A 61 -16.28 -8.22 -24.13
CA ARG A 61 -15.75 -9.35 -23.36
C ARG A 61 -16.80 -9.80 -22.35
N PRO A 62 -17.01 -11.12 -22.19
CA PRO A 62 -17.90 -11.60 -21.15
C PRO A 62 -17.37 -11.12 -19.79
N THR A 63 -18.17 -10.29 -19.13
CA THR A 63 -17.89 -9.83 -17.75
C THR A 63 -18.60 -10.76 -16.79
N PRO A 64 -18.00 -11.11 -15.65
CA PRO A 64 -18.73 -11.78 -14.58
C PRO A 64 -19.91 -10.89 -14.16
N SER A 65 -20.98 -11.49 -13.64
CA SER A 65 -22.08 -10.70 -13.08
C SER A 65 -21.53 -9.80 -11.97
N ILE A 66 -22.12 -8.62 -11.79
CA ILE A 66 -21.73 -7.68 -10.73
C ILE A 66 -21.68 -8.39 -9.37
N HIS A 67 -22.64 -9.28 -9.12
CA HIS A 67 -22.69 -10.07 -7.88
C HIS A 67 -21.46 -10.97 -7.71
N MET A 68 -21.07 -11.74 -8.71
CA MET A 68 -19.87 -12.59 -8.64
C MET A 68 -18.59 -11.76 -8.47
N ALA A 69 -18.47 -10.66 -9.19
CA ALA A 69 -17.32 -9.78 -9.11
C ALA A 69 -17.22 -9.13 -7.71
N TYR A 70 -18.35 -8.73 -7.13
CA TYR A 70 -18.45 -8.21 -5.77
C TYR A 70 -17.97 -9.23 -4.72
N GLU A 71 -18.47 -10.48 -4.80
CA GLU A 71 -18.06 -11.55 -3.87
C GLU A 71 -16.56 -11.88 -3.95
N LEU A 72 -15.96 -11.74 -5.11
CA LEU A 72 -14.50 -11.88 -5.28
C LEU A 72 -13.71 -10.68 -4.73
N ALA A 73 -14.30 -9.49 -4.76
CA ALA A 73 -13.63 -8.27 -4.35
C ALA A 73 -13.60 -8.05 -2.82
N LEU A 74 -14.65 -8.47 -2.11
CA LEU A 74 -14.75 -8.29 -0.65
C LEU A 74 -13.56 -8.85 0.13
N PRO A 75 -13.12 -10.11 -0.06
CA PRO A 75 -11.98 -10.64 0.67
C PRO A 75 -10.67 -9.89 0.39
N LYS A 76 -10.54 -9.33 -0.82
CA LYS A 76 -9.37 -8.53 -1.20
C LYS A 76 -9.38 -7.17 -0.51
N LEU A 77 -10.55 -6.54 -0.41
CA LEU A 77 -10.73 -5.29 0.33
C LEU A 77 -10.41 -5.49 1.82
N ASP A 78 -11.00 -6.51 2.44
CA ASP A 78 -10.78 -6.82 3.85
C ASP A 78 -9.29 -7.08 4.15
N LYS A 79 -8.63 -7.88 3.30
CA LYS A 79 -7.21 -8.17 3.45
C LYS A 79 -6.34 -6.92 3.29
N PHE A 80 -6.65 -6.05 2.32
CA PHE A 80 -5.93 -4.79 2.15
C PHE A 80 -6.09 -3.90 3.39
N ILE A 81 -7.32 -3.69 3.87
CA ILE A 81 -7.61 -2.85 5.04
C ILE A 81 -6.89 -3.40 6.28
N GLU A 82 -7.00 -4.70 6.54
CA GLU A 82 -6.35 -5.36 7.68
C GLU A 82 -4.83 -5.13 7.67
N GLN A 83 -4.19 -5.39 6.54
CA GLN A 83 -2.73 -5.25 6.43
C GLN A 83 -2.29 -3.79 6.45
N TYR A 84 -3.05 -2.89 5.83
CA TYR A 84 -2.77 -1.46 5.87
C TYR A 84 -2.89 -0.90 7.30
N GLU A 85 -3.97 -1.17 8.02
CA GLU A 85 -4.17 -0.66 9.37
C GLU A 85 -3.11 -1.18 10.37
N LYS A 86 -2.68 -2.44 10.22
CA LYS A 86 -1.59 -3.01 11.03
C LYS A 86 -0.23 -2.35 10.77
N ASN A 87 -0.01 -1.87 9.56
CA ASN A 87 1.29 -1.45 9.09
C ASN A 87 1.40 0.05 8.73
N LYS A 88 0.36 0.84 8.94
CA LYS A 88 0.33 2.26 8.54
C LYS A 88 1.42 3.12 9.17
N ILE A 89 1.99 2.71 10.29
CA ILE A 89 3.12 3.39 10.94
C ILE A 89 4.41 3.41 10.11
N TYR A 90 4.51 2.52 9.12
CA TYR A 90 5.67 2.44 8.23
C TYR A 90 5.61 3.41 7.04
N PHE A 91 4.47 4.06 6.83
CA PHE A 91 4.27 5.06 5.77
C PHE A 91 4.36 6.48 6.30
N SER A 92 4.75 7.41 5.43
CA SER A 92 4.61 8.83 5.73
C SER A 92 3.13 9.20 5.93
N TYR A 93 2.89 10.31 6.62
CA TYR A 93 1.52 10.81 6.81
C TYR A 93 0.81 11.04 5.44
N GLU A 94 1.53 11.62 4.48
CA GLU A 94 1.00 11.91 3.15
C GLU A 94 0.61 10.63 2.40
N THR A 95 1.50 9.64 2.37
CA THR A 95 1.22 8.34 1.74
C THR A 95 0.06 7.62 2.43
N SER A 96 -0.02 7.68 3.76
CA SER A 96 -1.14 7.12 4.51
C SER A 96 -2.48 7.77 4.13
N GLN A 97 -2.53 9.09 3.94
CA GLN A 97 -3.74 9.77 3.49
C GLN A 97 -4.16 9.35 2.07
N ILE A 98 -3.20 9.17 1.18
CA ILE A 98 -3.45 8.73 -0.20
C ILE A 98 -3.98 7.29 -0.21
N LEU A 99 -3.36 6.37 0.55
CA LEU A 99 -3.82 4.97 0.68
C LEU A 99 -5.22 4.88 1.31
N SER A 100 -5.51 5.74 2.29
CA SER A 100 -6.85 5.84 2.89
C SER A 100 -7.89 6.28 1.86
N LYS A 101 -7.60 7.26 1.02
CA LYS A 101 -8.50 7.70 -0.06
C LYS A 101 -8.72 6.59 -1.10
N PHE A 102 -7.67 5.85 -1.43
CA PHE A 102 -7.77 4.72 -2.36
C PHE A 102 -8.73 3.64 -1.83
N HIS A 103 -8.52 3.13 -0.61
CA HIS A 103 -9.38 2.07 -0.08
C HIS A 103 -10.82 2.55 0.14
N TYR A 104 -11.01 3.82 0.50
CA TYR A 104 -12.34 4.41 0.66
C TYR A 104 -13.11 4.47 -0.66
N SER A 105 -12.44 4.83 -1.76
CA SER A 105 -13.04 4.81 -3.09
C SER A 105 -13.35 3.38 -3.56
N ALA A 106 -12.50 2.41 -3.23
CA ALA A 106 -12.76 1.00 -3.50
C ALA A 106 -14.00 0.48 -2.75
N MET A 107 -14.11 0.77 -1.46
CA MET A 107 -15.26 0.41 -0.63
C MET A 107 -16.56 1.05 -1.16
N LYS A 108 -16.52 2.32 -1.53
CA LYS A 108 -17.66 3.05 -2.10
C LYS A 108 -18.10 2.42 -3.42
N ALA A 109 -17.16 2.09 -4.32
CA ALA A 109 -17.43 1.45 -5.59
C ALA A 109 -18.08 0.07 -5.42
N LEU A 110 -17.56 -0.75 -4.49
CA LEU A 110 -18.12 -2.07 -4.19
C LEU A 110 -19.51 -1.97 -3.56
N ASN A 111 -19.74 -1.02 -2.67
CA ASN A 111 -21.07 -0.82 -2.09
C ASN A 111 -22.10 -0.42 -3.15
N GLN A 112 -21.73 0.45 -4.08
CA GLN A 112 -22.61 0.85 -5.19
C GLN A 112 -22.87 -0.32 -6.15
N ALA A 113 -21.87 -1.15 -6.44
CA ALA A 113 -22.03 -2.36 -7.24
C ALA A 113 -23.00 -3.35 -6.55
N ARG A 114 -22.93 -3.51 -5.22
CA ARG A 114 -23.86 -4.32 -4.44
C ARG A 114 -25.31 -3.81 -4.57
N ILE A 115 -25.52 -2.51 -4.46
CA ILE A 115 -26.84 -1.89 -4.61
C ILE A 115 -27.38 -2.14 -6.03
N ALA A 116 -26.58 -1.91 -7.06
CA ALA A 116 -26.97 -2.14 -8.45
C ALA A 116 -27.32 -3.62 -8.73
N SER A 117 -26.62 -4.57 -8.10
CA SER A 117 -26.94 -6.00 -8.24
C SER A 117 -28.25 -6.41 -7.57
N SER A 118 -28.63 -5.75 -6.47
CA SER A 118 -29.83 -6.06 -5.71
C SER A 118 -31.10 -5.53 -6.36
N THR A 119 -31.02 -4.53 -7.23
CA THR A 119 -32.17 -3.93 -7.92
C THR A 119 -32.55 -4.64 -9.22
N ASN A 120 -32.00 -5.83 -9.50
CA ASN A 120 -32.20 -6.58 -10.77
C ASN A 120 -31.91 -5.76 -12.05
N GLU A 121 -31.27 -4.62 -11.90
CA GLU A 121 -30.77 -3.87 -13.03
C GLU A 121 -29.46 -4.52 -13.50
N ASN A 122 -29.58 -5.65 -14.23
CA ASN A 122 -28.49 -6.26 -15.00
C ASN A 122 -27.96 -5.33 -16.12
N LYS A 123 -28.09 -4.03 -15.92
CA LYS A 123 -27.55 -3.04 -16.81
C LYS A 123 -26.06 -2.95 -16.54
N SER A 124 -25.30 -3.26 -17.56
CA SER A 124 -23.87 -3.03 -17.65
C SER A 124 -23.49 -1.67 -17.03
N ALA A 125 -22.35 -1.58 -16.37
CA ALA A 125 -21.82 -0.33 -15.82
C ALA A 125 -21.74 0.81 -16.87
N SER A 126 -21.71 0.45 -18.17
CA SER A 126 -21.78 1.41 -19.29
C SER A 126 -23.09 2.22 -19.35
N ILE A 127 -24.14 1.76 -18.68
CA ILE A 127 -25.47 2.40 -18.67
C ILE A 127 -25.73 3.14 -17.34
N ASN A 128 -24.86 2.94 -16.34
CA ASN A 128 -24.99 3.59 -15.03
C ASN A 128 -23.92 4.71 -14.87
N PRO A 129 -24.32 6.00 -15.01
CA PRO A 129 -23.39 7.13 -14.90
C PRO A 129 -22.67 7.21 -13.55
N GLU A 130 -23.29 6.69 -12.51
CA GLU A 130 -22.73 6.70 -11.16
C GLU A 130 -21.56 5.71 -11.03
N LEU A 131 -21.70 4.50 -11.60
CA LEU A 131 -20.63 3.52 -11.70
C LEU A 131 -19.48 4.03 -12.60
N GLN A 132 -19.79 4.71 -13.68
CA GLN A 132 -18.76 5.32 -14.53
C GLN A 132 -17.95 6.36 -13.78
N LYS A 133 -18.60 7.24 -13.02
CA LYS A 133 -17.91 8.23 -12.19
C LYS A 133 -17.02 7.58 -11.13
N LEU A 134 -17.50 6.51 -10.50
CA LEU A 134 -16.71 5.75 -9.52
C LEU A 134 -15.52 5.04 -10.18
N PHE A 135 -15.66 4.55 -11.38
CA PHE A 135 -14.59 3.96 -12.16
C PHE A 135 -13.46 4.97 -12.43
N GLU A 136 -13.80 6.19 -12.81
CA GLU A 136 -12.81 7.27 -13.00
C GLU A 136 -12.16 7.68 -11.68
N GLU A 137 -12.94 7.79 -10.61
CA GLU A 137 -12.45 8.14 -9.26
C GLU A 137 -11.46 7.09 -8.75
N ILE A 138 -11.76 5.80 -8.85
CA ILE A 138 -10.87 4.76 -8.34
C ILE A 138 -9.58 4.65 -9.16
N ASN A 139 -9.66 4.83 -10.48
CA ASN A 139 -8.46 4.84 -11.32
C ASN A 139 -7.55 6.01 -11.00
N GLY A 140 -8.11 7.21 -10.79
CA GLY A 140 -7.34 8.38 -10.36
C GLY A 140 -6.70 8.20 -8.98
N ASN A 141 -7.42 7.64 -8.01
CA ASN A 141 -6.90 7.35 -6.68
C ASN A 141 -5.86 6.23 -6.71
N MET A 142 -6.02 5.21 -7.56
CA MET A 142 -5.03 4.14 -7.74
C MET A 142 -3.71 4.69 -8.29
N THR A 143 -3.76 5.56 -9.30
CA THR A 143 -2.56 6.16 -9.87
C THR A 143 -1.77 6.92 -8.79
N LYS A 144 -2.46 7.76 -8.01
CA LYS A 144 -1.84 8.52 -6.91
C LYS A 144 -1.27 7.59 -5.82
N ALA A 145 -2.00 6.53 -5.46
CA ALA A 145 -1.56 5.59 -4.46
C ALA A 145 -0.31 4.82 -4.91
N ARG A 146 -0.26 4.40 -6.18
CA ARG A 146 0.91 3.76 -6.77
C ARG A 146 2.14 4.67 -6.72
N GLU A 147 2.02 5.89 -7.21
CA GLU A 147 3.11 6.88 -7.21
C GLU A 147 3.61 7.16 -5.78
N ALA A 148 2.71 7.30 -4.81
CA ALA A 148 3.08 7.54 -3.42
C ALA A 148 3.86 6.36 -2.82
N VAL A 149 3.40 5.13 -3.02
CA VAL A 149 4.06 3.91 -2.50
C VAL A 149 5.41 3.69 -3.19
N GLU A 150 5.50 3.91 -4.50
CA GLU A 150 6.75 3.83 -5.24
C GLU A 150 7.78 4.87 -4.76
N ASN A 151 7.34 6.09 -4.46
CA ASN A 151 8.20 7.13 -3.91
C ASN A 151 8.69 6.79 -2.49
N GLU A 152 7.81 6.24 -1.64
CA GLU A 152 8.22 5.71 -0.33
C GLU A 152 9.31 4.65 -0.46
N PHE A 153 9.15 3.71 -1.39
CA PHE A 153 10.13 2.66 -1.64
C PHE A 153 11.47 3.23 -2.12
N ARG A 154 11.44 4.16 -3.09
CA ARG A 154 12.66 4.84 -3.58
C ARG A 154 13.37 5.58 -2.44
N ASN A 155 12.63 6.29 -1.60
CA ASN A 155 13.21 7.00 -0.46
C ASN A 155 13.95 6.07 0.52
N ILE A 156 13.43 4.86 0.73
CA ILE A 156 14.12 3.84 1.55
C ILE A 156 15.43 3.42 0.90
N LEU A 157 15.42 3.14 -0.40
CA LEU A 157 16.62 2.74 -1.14
C LEU A 157 17.69 3.83 -1.13
N TYR A 158 17.30 5.10 -1.31
CA TYR A 158 18.23 6.23 -1.23
C TYR A 158 18.83 6.38 0.17
N THR A 159 18.01 6.24 1.22
CA THR A 159 18.47 6.36 2.61
C THR A 159 19.43 5.23 2.99
N ALA A 160 19.21 4.03 2.45
CA ALA A 160 20.09 2.88 2.66
C ALA A 160 21.47 3.04 2.00
N ASN A 161 21.56 3.82 0.91
CA ASN A 161 22.76 3.98 0.09
C ASN A 161 23.56 5.28 0.41
N ILE A 162 23.13 6.11 1.35
CA ILE A 162 23.90 7.30 1.74
C ILE A 162 25.13 6.84 2.54
N PRO A 163 26.36 7.06 2.03
CA PRO A 163 27.56 6.81 2.80
C PRO A 163 27.53 7.71 4.04
N LYS A 164 27.71 7.11 5.22
CA LYS A 164 27.81 7.92 6.45
C LYS A 164 28.97 8.89 6.30
N PRO A 165 28.81 10.17 6.68
CA PRO A 165 29.91 11.10 6.68
C PRO A 165 31.02 10.51 7.54
N SER A 166 32.21 10.37 6.94
CA SER A 166 33.42 10.00 7.66
C SER A 166 33.68 11.08 8.71
N THR A 167 33.38 10.79 9.96
CA THR A 167 33.78 11.60 11.10
C THR A 167 35.29 11.45 11.23
N ASN A 168 36.02 12.43 10.68
CA ASN A 168 37.45 12.65 11.00
C ASN A 168 37.60 13.06 12.47
#